data_b2e518dece706efe6c48829ca98ce5e7
#
_entry.id   b2e518dece706efe6c48829ca98ce5e7
#
_cell.length_a   1.000
_cell.length_b   1.000
_cell.length_c   1.000
_cell.angle_alpha   90.00
_cell.angle_beta   90.00
_cell.angle_gamma   90.00
#
_symmetry.space_group_name_H-M   'P 1'
#
loop_
_entity.id
_entity.type
_entity.pdbx_description
1 polymer ?
#
loop_
_entity_poly.entity_id
_entity_poly.type
_entity_poly.pdbx_seq_one_letter_code
_entity_poly.pdbx_strand_id
1 'polypeptide(L)'
;MSTAFKSSLTILFEAPFWIGLYERTDSGKYEVCKITFGSEPKDYEVYEFLLKNLHKLKFSPSIQAEVSIERKLNPKRMQREIQSQLQDKGVGAKAQQALKLQHEQCKLERKAKSREQKEAEKDRQFAIRQEKKKAKHRVK
;
A
#
# COMPACT_ATOMS: atom_id res chain seq x y z
N MET A 1 -20.51 15.77 13.77
CA MET A 1 -19.60 14.84 14.50
C MET A 1 -18.21 15.04 13.95
N SER A 2 -17.28 15.46 14.79
CA SER A 2 -15.89 15.68 14.36
C SER A 2 -15.24 14.33 14.15
N THR A 3 -15.05 13.92 12.91
CA THR A 3 -14.28 12.74 12.55
C THR A 3 -12.81 13.07 12.73
N ALA A 4 -12.21 12.51 13.75
CA ALA A 4 -10.81 12.77 14.06
C ALA A 4 -9.92 12.10 13.00
N PHE A 5 -9.14 12.91 12.29
CA PHE A 5 -8.03 12.43 11.46
C PHE A 5 -6.87 12.04 12.37
N LYS A 6 -6.41 10.82 12.25
CA LYS A 6 -5.26 10.30 13.00
C LYS A 6 -4.27 9.69 12.01
N SER A 7 -3.01 10.07 12.12
CA SER A 7 -1.93 9.44 11.37
C SER A 7 -0.74 9.11 12.26
N SER A 8 -0.05 8.04 11.95
CA SER A 8 1.16 7.60 12.65
C SER A 8 2.16 7.00 11.68
N LEU A 9 3.43 7.20 11.95
CA LEU A 9 4.52 6.54 11.25
C LEU A 9 5.34 5.74 12.24
N THR A 10 5.47 4.46 11.99
CA THR A 10 6.27 3.54 12.78
C THR A 10 7.45 3.05 11.95
N ILE A 11 8.67 3.26 12.47
CA ILE A 11 9.89 2.74 11.83
C ILE A 11 10.24 1.42 12.49
N LEU A 12 10.46 0.39 11.68
CA LEU A 12 10.80 -0.96 12.16
C LEU A 12 11.75 -1.66 11.18
N PHE A 13 12.50 -2.63 11.70
CA PHE A 13 13.38 -3.46 10.89
C PHE A 13 12.65 -4.73 10.45
N GLU A 14 12.52 -4.92 9.14
CA GLU A 14 12.01 -6.13 8.52
C GLU A 14 13.10 -6.65 7.58
N ALA A 15 13.83 -7.66 8.04
CA ALA A 15 15.02 -8.15 7.36
C ALA A 15 14.82 -8.36 5.85
N PRO A 16 15.70 -7.84 5.00
CA PRO A 16 16.97 -7.18 5.30
C PRO A 16 16.90 -5.64 5.36
N PHE A 17 15.71 -5.03 5.36
CA PHE A 17 15.54 -3.59 5.21
C PHE A 17 14.85 -2.93 6.39
N TRP A 18 15.18 -1.67 6.62
CA TRP A 18 14.38 -0.79 7.45
C TRP A 18 13.17 -0.29 6.68
N ILE A 19 12.00 -0.37 7.31
CA ILE A 19 10.75 0.05 6.72
C ILE A 19 10.03 1.05 7.62
N GLY A 20 9.27 1.93 6.97
CA GLY A 20 8.30 2.80 7.62
C GLY A 20 6.88 2.33 7.32
N LEU A 21 6.08 2.19 8.34
CA LEU A 21 4.67 1.90 8.24
C LEU A 21 3.89 3.17 8.51
N TYR A 22 3.37 3.81 7.47
CA TYR A 22 2.55 5.01 7.61
C TYR A 22 1.08 4.62 7.61
N GLU A 23 0.44 4.81 8.74
CA GLU A 23 -0.94 4.46 9.00
C GLU A 23 -1.76 5.74 9.12
N ARG A 24 -2.94 5.77 8.51
CA ARG A 24 -3.89 6.86 8.68
C ARG A 24 -5.29 6.34 8.88
N THR A 25 -6.03 7.04 9.72
CA THR A 25 -7.45 6.79 9.94
C THR A 25 -8.20 8.08 9.70
N ASP A 26 -9.13 8.06 8.79
CA ASP A 26 -10.04 9.17 8.49
C ASP A 26 -11.47 8.67 8.38
N SER A 27 -12.37 9.30 9.10
CA SER A 27 -13.81 8.97 9.03
C SER A 27 -14.12 7.47 9.20
N GLY A 28 -13.39 6.79 10.09
CA GLY A 28 -13.56 5.36 10.33
C GLY A 28 -12.95 4.44 9.25
N LYS A 29 -12.22 5.00 8.29
CA LYS A 29 -11.47 4.26 7.27
C LYS A 29 -10.01 4.22 7.65
N TYR A 30 -9.45 3.02 7.70
CA TYR A 30 -8.04 2.79 7.98
C TYR A 30 -7.31 2.43 6.70
N GLU A 31 -6.20 3.09 6.46
CA GLU A 31 -5.32 2.87 5.33
C GLU A 31 -3.87 2.85 5.78
N VAL A 32 -3.05 2.08 5.10
CA VAL A 32 -1.63 1.93 5.42
C VAL A 32 -0.77 2.03 4.16
N CYS A 33 0.42 2.60 4.31
CA CYS A 33 1.44 2.64 3.27
C CYS A 33 2.76 2.12 3.85
N LYS A 34 3.37 1.15 3.17
CA LYS A 34 4.69 0.63 3.51
C LYS A 34 5.75 1.38 2.71
N ILE A 35 6.69 1.99 3.40
CA ILE A 35 7.82 2.74 2.85
C ILE A 35 9.09 1.93 3.13
N THR A 36 9.94 1.71 2.13
CA THR A 36 11.21 1.01 2.32
C THR A 36 12.34 2.03 2.29
N PHE A 37 13.08 2.14 3.40
CA PHE A 37 14.25 3.03 3.52
C PHE A 37 15.55 2.33 3.15
N GLY A 38 15.64 1.02 3.31
CA GLY A 38 16.86 0.23 3.10
C GLY A 38 17.73 0.20 4.35
N SER A 39 18.56 1.22 4.55
CA SER A 39 19.34 1.42 5.79
C SER A 39 18.50 2.05 6.88
N GLU A 40 19.00 2.05 8.12
CA GLU A 40 18.36 2.73 9.24
C GLU A 40 18.24 4.24 8.96
N PRO A 41 17.02 4.78 8.84
CA PRO A 41 16.86 6.19 8.56
C PRO A 41 17.01 7.01 9.85
N LYS A 42 17.59 8.18 9.72
CA LYS A 42 17.63 9.17 10.81
C LYS A 42 16.34 9.97 10.83
N ASP A 43 15.98 10.52 11.99
CA ASP A 43 14.71 11.24 12.18
C ASP A 43 14.50 12.36 11.14
N TYR A 44 15.56 13.14 10.85
CA TYR A 44 15.48 14.21 9.87
C TYR A 44 15.30 13.71 8.43
N GLU A 45 15.86 12.53 8.09
CA GLU A 45 15.69 11.91 6.77
C GLU A 45 14.26 11.44 6.57
N VAL A 46 13.66 10.86 7.61
CA VAL A 46 12.25 10.45 7.61
C VAL A 46 11.34 11.66 7.42
N TYR A 47 11.60 12.74 8.17
CA TYR A 47 10.82 13.96 8.08
C TYR A 47 10.91 14.60 6.69
N GLU A 48 12.11 14.73 6.16
CA GLU A 48 12.35 15.27 4.82
C GLU A 48 11.69 14.42 3.73
N PHE A 49 11.79 13.11 3.86
CA PHE A 49 11.14 12.17 2.96
C PHE A 49 9.62 12.36 2.94
N LEU A 50 9.00 12.47 4.11
CA LEU A 50 7.55 12.69 4.21
C LEU A 50 7.14 14.00 3.56
N LEU A 51 7.83 15.10 3.86
CA LEU A 51 7.52 16.41 3.26
C LEU A 51 7.56 16.37 1.73
N LYS A 52 8.55 15.69 1.16
CA LYS A 52 8.73 15.61 -0.30
C LYS A 52 7.81 14.62 -0.99
N ASN A 53 7.45 13.53 -0.32
CA ASN A 53 6.82 12.38 -0.97
C ASN A 53 5.42 12.04 -0.47
N LEU A 54 4.87 12.75 0.52
CA LEU A 54 3.57 12.42 1.10
C LEU A 54 2.45 12.27 0.05
N HIS A 55 2.45 13.14 -0.96
CA HIS A 55 1.48 13.14 -2.06
C HIS A 55 1.67 11.99 -3.07
N LYS A 56 2.83 11.34 -3.06
CA LYS A 56 3.17 10.20 -3.95
C LYS A 56 2.96 8.85 -3.29
N LEU A 57 2.70 8.83 -1.98
CA LEU A 57 2.52 7.59 -1.24
C LEU A 57 1.27 6.86 -1.73
N LYS A 58 1.44 5.58 -2.03
CA LYS A 58 0.33 4.69 -2.42
C LYS A 58 -0.18 3.97 -1.19
N PHE A 59 -1.37 4.36 -0.76
CA PHE A 59 -2.04 3.72 0.35
C PHE A 59 -2.74 2.44 -0.08
N SER A 60 -2.92 1.54 0.89
CA SER A 60 -3.72 0.34 0.73
C SER A 60 -5.19 0.70 0.50
N PRO A 61 -6.02 -0.24 -0.01
CA PRO A 61 -7.47 -0.12 0.08
C PRO A 61 -7.90 0.15 1.51
N SER A 62 -8.90 1.00 1.69
CA SER A 62 -9.41 1.34 3.03
C SER A 62 -10.15 0.15 3.65
N ILE A 63 -9.84 -0.14 4.91
CA ILE A 63 -10.57 -1.07 5.76
C ILE A 63 -11.34 -0.29 6.82
N GLN A 64 -12.46 -0.85 7.29
CA GLN A 64 -13.16 -0.23 8.42
C GLN A 64 -12.27 -0.26 9.66
N ALA A 65 -11.96 0.93 10.17
CA ALA A 65 -11.33 1.05 11.46
C ALA A 65 -12.37 0.73 12.52
N GLU A 66 -12.10 -0.26 13.38
CA GLU A 66 -12.87 -0.38 14.61
C GLU A 66 -12.65 0.91 15.41
N VAL A 67 -13.75 1.60 15.67
CA VAL A 67 -13.73 2.75 16.57
C VAL A 67 -13.26 2.24 17.93
N SER A 68 -12.00 2.45 18.26
CA SER A 68 -11.53 2.23 19.61
C SER A 68 -12.19 3.28 20.48
N ILE A 69 -13.26 2.89 21.16
CA ILE A 69 -13.82 3.69 22.24
C ILE A 69 -12.69 3.83 23.24
N GLU A 70 -12.19 5.04 23.43
CA GLU A 70 -11.21 5.36 24.46
C GLU A 70 -11.85 5.09 25.82
N ARG A 71 -11.76 3.83 26.27
CA ARG A 71 -12.10 3.46 27.63
C ARG A 71 -11.02 4.02 28.52
N LYS A 72 -11.39 4.82 29.53
CA LYS A 72 -10.47 5.21 30.60
C LYS A 72 -9.90 3.94 31.23
N LEU A 73 -8.71 3.56 30.81
CA LEU A 73 -8.02 2.38 31.31
C LEU A 73 -7.44 2.67 32.70
N ASN A 74 -7.59 1.73 33.61
CA ASN A 74 -6.93 1.77 34.90
C ASN A 74 -5.40 1.88 34.68
N PRO A 75 -4.65 2.74 35.43
CA PRO A 75 -3.22 2.96 35.23
C PRO A 75 -2.37 1.69 35.18
N LYS A 76 -2.68 0.67 35.99
CA LYS A 76 -1.98 -0.63 35.95
C LYS A 76 -2.21 -1.40 34.66
N ARG A 77 -3.41 -1.30 34.10
CA ARG A 77 -3.72 -1.95 32.82
C ARG A 77 -3.03 -1.22 31.67
N MET A 78 -2.98 0.11 31.74
CA MET A 78 -2.28 0.94 30.77
C MET A 78 -0.77 0.65 30.74
N GLN A 79 -0.12 0.48 31.90
CA GLN A 79 1.29 0.08 31.97
C GLN A 79 1.55 -1.29 31.34
N ARG A 80 0.68 -2.28 31.57
CA ARG A 80 0.82 -3.60 30.94
C ARG A 80 0.63 -3.54 29.42
N GLU A 81 -0.30 -2.72 28.96
CA GLU A 81 -0.58 -2.53 27.55
C GLU A 81 0.57 -1.80 26.84
N ILE A 82 1.16 -0.80 27.47
CA ILE A 82 2.39 -0.13 26.99
C ILE A 82 3.55 -1.12 26.94
N GLN A 83 3.75 -1.95 27.95
CA GLN A 83 4.79 -2.98 27.93
C GLN A 83 4.56 -4.02 26.82
N SER A 84 3.31 -4.44 26.59
CA SER A 84 2.98 -5.34 25.49
C SER A 84 3.26 -4.69 24.14
N GLN A 85 2.87 -3.43 23.94
CA GLN A 85 3.14 -2.68 22.72
C GLN A 85 4.64 -2.47 22.46
N LEU A 86 5.45 -2.30 23.52
CA LEU A 86 6.90 -2.21 23.41
C LEU A 86 7.57 -3.55 23.06
N GLN A 87 6.92 -4.68 23.38
CA GLN A 87 7.39 -6.02 23.01
C GLN A 87 6.90 -6.44 21.61
N ASP A 88 5.79 -5.90 21.14
CA ASP A 88 5.26 -6.13 19.78
C ASP A 88 6.08 -5.31 18.74
N LYS A 89 7.25 -5.84 18.38
CA LYS A 89 8.19 -5.24 17.41
C LYS A 89 7.81 -5.53 15.96
N GLY A 90 6.53 -5.67 15.62
CA GLY A 90 6.08 -6.08 14.29
C GLY A 90 4.97 -5.22 13.71
N VAL A 91 4.67 -5.49 12.45
CA VAL A 91 3.54 -4.89 11.73
C VAL A 91 2.23 -5.38 12.36
N GLY A 92 1.39 -4.48 12.83
CA GLY A 92 0.10 -4.83 13.45
C GLY A 92 -0.81 -5.64 12.50
N ALA A 93 -1.68 -6.48 13.07
CA ALA A 93 -2.54 -7.37 12.28
C ALA A 93 -3.41 -6.63 11.25
N LYS A 94 -3.94 -5.46 11.59
CA LYS A 94 -4.72 -4.61 10.66
C LYS A 94 -3.88 -4.10 9.50
N ALA A 95 -2.65 -3.67 9.78
CA ALA A 95 -1.72 -3.22 8.75
C ALA A 95 -1.31 -4.36 7.82
N GLN A 96 -1.07 -5.56 8.36
CA GLN A 96 -0.81 -6.76 7.56
C GLN A 96 -1.99 -7.10 6.64
N GLN A 97 -3.22 -7.04 7.14
CA GLN A 97 -4.42 -7.29 6.36
C GLN A 97 -4.55 -6.27 5.22
N ALA A 98 -4.37 -4.98 5.50
CA ALA A 98 -4.44 -3.92 4.51
C ALA A 98 -3.37 -4.08 3.41
N LEU A 99 -2.14 -4.38 3.79
CA LEU A 99 -1.04 -4.64 2.84
C LEU A 99 -1.29 -5.89 1.99
N LYS A 100 -1.87 -6.94 2.56
CA LYS A 100 -2.27 -8.14 1.82
C LYS A 100 -3.31 -7.83 0.76
N LEU A 101 -4.36 -7.08 1.11
CA LEU A 101 -5.37 -6.62 0.15
C LEU A 101 -4.78 -5.78 -0.97
N GLN A 102 -3.87 -4.87 -0.65
CA GLN A 102 -3.16 -4.05 -1.64
C GLN A 102 -2.37 -4.93 -2.62
N HIS A 103 -1.65 -5.93 -2.10
CA HIS A 103 -0.88 -6.86 -2.92
C HIS A 103 -1.77 -7.70 -3.85
N GLU A 104 -2.91 -8.19 -3.35
CA GLU A 104 -3.89 -8.94 -4.15
C GLU A 104 -4.48 -8.06 -5.26
N GLN A 105 -4.85 -6.84 -4.95
CA GLN A 105 -5.36 -5.88 -5.93
C GLN A 105 -4.33 -5.58 -7.03
N CYS A 106 -3.08 -5.29 -6.67
CA CYS A 106 -2.01 -5.07 -7.64
C CYS A 106 -1.76 -6.31 -8.53
N LYS A 107 -1.90 -7.51 -7.98
CA LYS A 107 -1.77 -8.77 -8.74
C LYS A 107 -2.89 -8.92 -9.78
N LEU A 108 -4.13 -8.58 -9.41
CA LEU A 108 -5.27 -8.60 -10.33
C LEU A 108 -5.11 -7.57 -11.45
N GLU A 109 -4.71 -6.35 -11.12
CA GLU A 109 -4.46 -5.28 -12.09
C GLU A 109 -3.35 -5.67 -13.09
N ARG A 110 -2.25 -6.26 -12.61
CA ARG A 110 -1.17 -6.75 -13.51
C ARG A 110 -1.67 -7.84 -14.46
N LYS A 111 -2.51 -8.76 -13.97
CA LYS A 111 -3.10 -9.81 -14.82
C LYS A 111 -4.03 -9.21 -15.88
N ALA A 112 -4.87 -8.24 -15.50
CA ALA A 112 -5.77 -7.56 -16.43
C ALA A 112 -4.98 -6.83 -17.53
N LYS A 113 -3.99 -6.00 -17.15
CA LYS A 113 -3.12 -5.30 -18.10
C LYS A 113 -2.36 -6.25 -19.02
N SER A 114 -1.85 -7.38 -18.49
CA SER A 114 -1.15 -8.37 -19.31
C SER A 114 -2.06 -9.05 -20.34
N ARG A 115 -3.33 -9.30 -19.98
CA ARG A 115 -4.33 -9.84 -20.94
C ARG A 115 -4.65 -8.82 -22.02
N GLU A 116 -4.95 -7.60 -21.63
CA GLU A 116 -5.25 -6.49 -22.57
C GLU A 116 -4.10 -6.25 -23.55
N GLN A 117 -2.86 -6.22 -23.06
CA GLN A 117 -1.68 -6.09 -23.92
C GLN A 117 -1.54 -7.25 -24.92
N LYS A 118 -1.80 -8.48 -24.48
CA LYS A 118 -1.76 -9.66 -25.35
C LYS A 118 -2.86 -9.65 -26.44
N GLU A 119 -4.05 -9.17 -26.06
CA GLU A 119 -5.16 -9.03 -27.01
C GLU A 119 -4.86 -7.93 -28.03
N ALA A 120 -4.43 -6.76 -27.58
CA ALA A 120 -4.02 -5.67 -28.45
C ALA A 120 -2.89 -6.07 -29.41
N GLU A 121 -1.91 -6.85 -28.95
CA GLU A 121 -0.84 -7.35 -29.82
C GLU A 121 -1.34 -8.36 -30.85
N LYS A 122 -2.27 -9.25 -30.49
CA LYS A 122 -2.92 -10.17 -31.45
C LYS A 122 -3.69 -9.42 -32.51
N ASP A 123 -4.46 -8.40 -32.13
CA ASP A 123 -5.24 -7.60 -33.06
C ASP A 123 -4.33 -6.83 -34.01
N ARG A 124 -3.24 -6.28 -33.48
CA ARG A 124 -2.22 -5.61 -34.30
C ARG A 124 -1.57 -6.56 -35.30
N GLN A 125 -1.19 -7.75 -34.87
CA GLN A 125 -0.63 -8.76 -35.78
C GLN A 125 -1.65 -9.23 -36.79
N PHE A 126 -2.91 -9.36 -36.41
CA PHE A 126 -3.99 -9.70 -37.35
C PHE A 126 -4.17 -8.60 -38.40
N ALA A 127 -4.23 -7.33 -38.02
CA ALA A 127 -4.32 -6.20 -38.94
C ALA A 127 -3.17 -6.19 -39.96
N ILE A 128 -1.93 -6.35 -39.48
CA ILE A 128 -0.74 -6.43 -40.35
C ILE A 128 -0.83 -7.59 -41.35
N ARG A 129 -1.33 -8.76 -40.92
CA ARG A 129 -1.53 -9.91 -41.82
C ARG A 129 -2.61 -9.60 -42.90
N GLN A 130 -3.67 -8.93 -42.53
CA GLN A 130 -4.73 -8.52 -43.44
C GLN A 130 -4.23 -7.52 -44.49
N GLU A 131 -3.45 -6.52 -44.04
CA GLU A 131 -2.83 -5.55 -44.98
C GLU A 131 -1.88 -6.21 -45.96
N LYS A 132 -1.02 -7.13 -45.48
CA LYS A 132 -0.12 -7.91 -46.35
C LYS A 132 -0.89 -8.75 -47.36
N LYS A 133 -2.03 -9.36 -47.00
CA LYS A 133 -2.88 -10.09 -47.93
C LYS A 133 -3.49 -9.16 -49.00
N LYS A 134 -4.03 -8.01 -48.56
CA LYS A 134 -4.60 -7.01 -49.48
C LYS A 134 -3.55 -6.46 -50.47
N ALA A 135 -2.34 -6.20 -49.97
CA ALA A 135 -1.24 -5.74 -50.83
C ALA A 135 -0.85 -6.77 -51.88
N LYS A 136 -0.79 -8.07 -51.54
CA LYS A 136 -0.53 -9.15 -52.52
C LYS A 136 -1.61 -9.29 -53.57
N HIS A 137 -2.87 -9.00 -53.25
CA HIS A 137 -3.97 -9.05 -54.26
C HIS A 137 -4.05 -7.80 -55.12
N ARG A 138 -3.40 -6.70 -54.77
CA ARG A 138 -3.39 -5.44 -55.54
C ARG A 138 -2.28 -5.40 -56.61
N VAL A 139 -1.34 -6.33 -56.56
CA VAL A 139 -0.18 -6.42 -57.48
C VAL A 139 -0.39 -7.46 -58.59
N LYS A 140 -1.59 -8.01 -58.67
CA LYS A 140 -2.07 -8.78 -59.86
C LYS A 140 -3.06 -7.88 -60.62
#